data_46757fd02015832caaf06e3b1c1cc845
#
_entry.id   46757fd02015832caaf06e3b1c1cc845
#
_cell.length_a   1.000
_cell.length_b   1.000
_cell.length_c   1.000
_cell.angle_alpha   90.00
_cell.angle_beta   90.00
_cell.angle_gamma   90.00
#
_symmetry.space_group_name_H-M   'P 1'
#
loop_
_entity.id
_entity.type
_entity.pdbx_description
1 polymer ?
#
loop_
_entity_poly.entity_id
_entity_poly.type
_entity_poly.pdbx_seq_one_letter_code
_entity_poly.pdbx_strand_id
1 'polypeptide(L)'
;LLASGSAIPLKKRPNSFLFRSDPSDVARVEDRTYISTSSKDEAGPTNNWVAPAELKNIMKNLYKGCMKGRTMYVIPFSMGPIGSPISKIGVEISDSPYVVVNMHIMTRVSSKVLELLNAGEDFIPCLHSIGAPLAKGQKDVQWPCAPIESKYISHFPEENLIWSYGSGYGGNALLGKKCLALRIASAMAKREGWMAEHMLVLRLTNPEGKQYHIAAAFPSACGKTNLAMMQPSIKGWKCECIGDDIAWMKIGADGRLHAINPESGFFGVAPGTSYDTNPMAMDTIRKNVIFTNCALADDGDIWWEGINSDVPSHLIDWKGRNWTPDSQGDAAHPNARFTAPASQCPVICKDWENPKGVPIDIFIFGGRRSSVVPLIYEAYSWEHGVFLGATAASETTFANIGAVGNLRRDPFAMKPFCGYNMADYFQHWFNMGEKLGSKAPRIFYVNWFRKSQDGKFLWPGFSDNSRVLKWMCERVDNKVNAEKSPIGLLPREADIDLTGLNIPSENMKELMQVDLKEWRAEIPDIKNHFATFGNRLPERLKKQLKELAARLG
;
A
#
# COMPACT_ATOMS: atom_id res chain seq x y z
N LEU A 1 21.88 -1.76 19.94
CA LEU A 1 21.27 -2.82 19.12
C LEU A 1 22.29 -3.92 18.77
N LEU A 2 23.49 -3.58 18.29
CA LEU A 2 24.53 -4.57 17.99
C LEU A 2 25.03 -5.29 19.26
N ALA A 3 25.32 -4.55 20.31
CA ALA A 3 25.80 -5.12 21.57
C ALA A 3 24.77 -6.02 22.28
N SER A 4 23.47 -5.76 22.08
CA SER A 4 22.38 -6.60 22.61
C SER A 4 22.06 -7.82 21.72
N GLY A 5 22.59 -7.88 20.50
CA GLY A 5 22.25 -8.89 19.50
C GLY A 5 20.87 -8.71 18.88
N SER A 6 20.18 -7.58 19.15
CA SER A 6 18.88 -7.28 18.53
C SER A 6 19.00 -6.98 17.05
N ALA A 7 20.10 -6.34 16.62
CA ALA A 7 20.46 -6.13 15.23
C ALA A 7 21.62 -7.05 14.84
N ILE A 8 21.38 -7.95 13.89
CA ILE A 8 22.38 -8.90 13.38
C ILE A 8 22.95 -8.32 12.09
N PRO A 9 24.25 -7.95 12.03
CA PRO A 9 24.86 -7.41 10.84
C PRO A 9 24.99 -8.48 9.75
N LEU A 10 24.69 -8.12 8.51
CA LEU A 10 24.77 -9.01 7.37
C LEU A 10 26.14 -8.91 6.69
N LYS A 11 26.83 -10.03 6.52
CA LYS A 11 28.20 -10.06 5.97
C LYS A 11 28.25 -9.69 4.49
N LYS A 12 27.23 -10.05 3.71
CA LYS A 12 27.18 -9.83 2.26
C LYS A 12 26.44 -8.57 1.83
N ARG A 13 25.79 -7.86 2.77
CA ARG A 13 25.02 -6.65 2.49
C ARG A 13 25.54 -5.49 3.32
N PRO A 14 26.39 -4.62 2.76
CA PRO A 14 26.97 -3.50 3.50
C PRO A 14 25.92 -2.65 4.21
N ASN A 15 26.20 -2.29 5.46
CA ASN A 15 25.33 -1.48 6.32
C ASN A 15 23.87 -2.00 6.36
N SER A 16 23.72 -3.33 6.42
CA SER A 16 22.40 -3.97 6.47
C SER A 16 22.30 -4.90 7.67
N PHE A 17 21.09 -5.00 8.24
CA PHE A 17 20.86 -5.67 9.52
C PHE A 17 19.58 -6.51 9.46
N LEU A 18 19.62 -7.65 10.13
CA LEU A 18 18.46 -8.51 10.38
C LEU A 18 17.96 -8.30 11.81
N PHE A 19 16.64 -8.13 11.93
CA PHE A 19 15.89 -8.14 13.18
C PHE A 19 14.92 -9.31 13.22
N ARG A 20 14.70 -9.86 14.41
CA ARG A 20 13.69 -10.87 14.68
C ARG A 20 12.67 -10.31 15.65
N SER A 21 11.40 -10.29 15.27
CA SER A 21 10.34 -9.86 16.17
C SER A 21 9.87 -11.01 17.07
N ASP A 22 9.16 -10.65 18.13
CA ASP A 22 8.41 -11.63 18.91
C ASP A 22 7.33 -12.26 18.00
N PRO A 23 7.05 -13.58 18.12
CA PRO A 23 6.01 -14.26 17.35
C PRO A 23 4.59 -13.67 17.52
N SER A 24 4.32 -12.95 18.60
CA SER A 24 3.06 -12.23 18.80
C SER A 24 3.03 -10.84 18.15
N ASP A 25 4.14 -10.42 17.49
CA ASP A 25 4.30 -9.07 16.93
C ASP A 25 4.87 -9.11 15.51
N VAL A 26 4.18 -9.79 14.60
CA VAL A 26 4.61 -10.10 13.23
C VAL A 26 3.79 -9.45 12.13
N ALA A 27 2.68 -8.76 12.48
CA ALA A 27 1.74 -8.20 11.51
C ALA A 27 1.00 -6.99 12.08
N ARG A 28 0.20 -6.35 11.23
CA ARG A 28 -0.76 -5.33 11.67
C ARG A 28 -1.81 -5.95 12.58
N VAL A 29 -2.20 -5.21 13.61
CA VAL A 29 -3.23 -5.63 14.57
C VAL A 29 -4.54 -4.93 14.18
N GLU A 30 -5.25 -5.47 13.19
CA GLU A 30 -6.46 -4.83 12.62
C GLU A 30 -7.56 -4.67 13.69
N ASP A 31 -7.83 -5.71 14.48
CA ASP A 31 -8.85 -5.70 15.54
C ASP A 31 -8.52 -4.75 16.72
N ARG A 32 -7.27 -4.29 16.81
CA ARG A 32 -6.79 -3.34 17.83
C ARG A 32 -6.44 -1.97 17.24
N THR A 33 -6.84 -1.72 15.99
CA THR A 33 -6.66 -0.44 15.29
C THR A 33 -7.98 0.32 15.31
N TYR A 34 -7.98 1.53 15.87
CA TYR A 34 -9.17 2.34 16.11
C TYR A 34 -9.11 3.68 15.37
N ILE A 35 -10.26 4.08 14.84
CA ILE A 35 -10.55 5.43 14.37
C ILE A 35 -11.53 6.05 15.33
N SER A 36 -11.05 6.91 16.22
CA SER A 36 -11.80 7.49 17.33
C SER A 36 -12.25 8.90 16.98
N THR A 37 -13.39 8.98 16.34
CA THR A 37 -14.11 10.19 15.95
C THR A 37 -15.16 10.58 16.98
N SER A 38 -15.73 11.78 16.90
CA SER A 38 -16.77 12.32 17.80
C SER A 38 -18.00 11.40 17.91
N SER A 39 -18.30 10.63 16.86
CA SER A 39 -19.34 9.61 16.88
C SER A 39 -18.90 8.36 16.09
N LYS A 40 -19.53 7.22 16.40
CA LYS A 40 -19.33 5.97 15.66
C LYS A 40 -19.70 6.10 14.18
N ASP A 41 -20.70 6.91 13.87
CA ASP A 41 -21.15 7.15 12.50
C ASP A 41 -20.09 7.89 11.67
N GLU A 42 -19.32 8.81 12.27
CA GLU A 42 -18.21 9.50 11.61
C GLU A 42 -17.02 8.57 11.33
N ALA A 43 -16.78 7.55 12.16
CA ALA A 43 -15.80 6.50 11.88
C ALA A 43 -16.27 5.55 10.77
N GLY A 44 -17.56 5.31 10.68
CA GLY A 44 -18.22 4.45 9.70
C GLY A 44 -18.10 2.95 9.99
N PRO A 45 -18.76 2.13 9.16
CA PRO A 45 -18.89 0.69 9.41
C PRO A 45 -17.59 -0.11 9.14
N THR A 46 -16.58 0.50 8.56
CA THR A 46 -15.33 -0.18 8.18
C THR A 46 -14.23 -0.06 9.24
N ASN A 47 -14.44 0.75 10.27
CA ASN A 47 -13.46 1.04 11.31
C ASN A 47 -13.93 0.54 12.68
N ASN A 48 -12.99 0.05 13.49
CA ASN A 48 -13.24 -0.12 14.93
C ASN A 48 -13.30 1.26 15.59
N TRP A 49 -14.25 1.45 16.48
CA TRP A 49 -14.49 2.73 17.13
C TRP A 49 -14.64 2.57 18.65
N VAL A 50 -14.04 3.50 19.36
CA VAL A 50 -14.26 3.75 20.79
C VAL A 50 -14.35 5.27 20.96
N ALA A 51 -15.22 5.76 21.86
CA ALA A 51 -15.36 7.19 22.10
C ALA A 51 -14.01 7.85 22.48
N PRO A 52 -13.67 9.05 21.96
CA PRO A 52 -12.35 9.65 22.18
C PRO A 52 -11.96 9.81 23.65
N ALA A 53 -12.88 10.24 24.51
CA ALA A 53 -12.62 10.39 25.95
C ALA A 53 -12.30 9.05 26.62
N GLU A 54 -13.05 8.01 26.29
CA GLU A 54 -12.85 6.65 26.79
C GLU A 54 -11.50 6.07 26.32
N LEU A 55 -11.25 6.11 25.01
CA LEU A 55 -10.01 5.58 24.43
C LEU A 55 -8.78 6.31 24.98
N LYS A 56 -8.83 7.64 25.10
CA LYS A 56 -7.76 8.42 25.72
C LYS A 56 -7.52 8.05 27.18
N ASN A 57 -8.58 7.75 27.93
CA ASN A 57 -8.45 7.32 29.32
C ASN A 57 -7.76 5.95 29.43
N ILE A 58 -8.16 4.99 28.60
CA ILE A 58 -7.49 3.68 28.47
C ILE A 58 -6.01 3.88 28.16
N MET A 59 -5.70 4.64 27.11
CA MET A 59 -4.33 4.86 26.63
C MET A 59 -3.47 5.59 27.67
N LYS A 60 -4.00 6.61 28.34
CA LYS A 60 -3.28 7.31 29.43
C LYS A 60 -2.89 6.37 30.57
N ASN A 61 -3.73 5.39 30.88
CA ASN A 61 -3.41 4.39 31.91
C ASN A 61 -2.29 3.43 31.44
N LEU A 62 -2.32 3.01 30.18
CA LEU A 62 -1.28 2.18 29.59
C LEU A 62 0.07 2.92 29.51
N TYR A 63 0.05 4.21 29.21
CA TYR A 63 1.28 5.01 29.11
C TYR A 63 1.93 5.35 30.46
N LYS A 64 1.24 5.17 31.59
CA LYS A 64 1.86 5.43 32.92
C LYS A 64 3.06 4.53 33.13
N GLY A 65 4.26 5.12 33.07
CA GLY A 65 5.53 4.41 33.29
C GLY A 65 5.93 3.43 32.19
N CYS A 66 5.31 3.47 31.02
CA CYS A 66 5.56 2.55 29.90
C CYS A 66 7.02 2.53 29.44
N MET A 67 7.71 3.68 29.50
CA MET A 67 9.11 3.83 29.08
C MET A 67 10.11 3.72 30.24
N LYS A 68 9.68 3.26 31.41
CA LYS A 68 10.59 3.09 32.56
C LYS A 68 11.74 2.15 32.20
N GLY A 69 12.98 2.58 32.50
CA GLY A 69 14.19 1.83 32.20
C GLY A 69 14.60 1.84 30.72
N ARG A 70 13.91 2.61 29.86
CA ARG A 70 14.17 2.74 28.42
C ARG A 70 14.57 4.15 28.04
N THR A 71 15.27 4.29 26.92
CA THR A 71 15.54 5.58 26.30
C THR A 71 14.29 6.06 25.55
N MET A 72 13.88 7.28 25.83
CA MET A 72 12.84 7.95 25.04
C MET A 72 13.51 8.67 23.87
N TYR A 73 13.09 8.33 22.66
CA TYR A 73 13.52 8.96 21.43
C TYR A 73 12.47 9.94 20.94
N VAL A 74 12.91 11.06 20.37
CA VAL A 74 12.06 12.06 19.71
C VAL A 74 12.51 12.17 18.27
N ILE A 75 11.60 11.89 17.34
CA ILE A 75 11.87 11.77 15.89
C ILE A 75 11.01 12.80 15.15
N PRO A 76 11.53 14.01 14.89
CA PRO A 76 10.89 14.96 13.97
C PRO A 76 11.09 14.50 12.53
N PHE A 77 10.03 14.46 11.74
CA PHE A 77 10.10 13.99 10.37
C PHE A 77 9.11 14.71 9.45
N SER A 78 9.38 14.70 8.15
CA SER A 78 8.42 15.12 7.13
C SER A 78 7.90 13.92 6.36
N MET A 79 6.58 13.85 6.20
CA MET A 79 5.92 13.06 5.19
C MET A 79 5.68 13.92 3.97
N GLY A 80 6.24 13.49 2.85
CA GLY A 80 6.30 14.25 1.60
C GLY A 80 7.57 15.09 1.45
N PRO A 81 7.93 15.46 0.21
CA PRO A 81 9.04 16.33 -0.10
C PRO A 81 8.92 17.66 0.62
N ILE A 82 9.99 18.10 1.28
CA ILE A 82 9.99 19.37 2.02
C ILE A 82 9.73 20.54 1.05
N GLY A 83 8.79 21.40 1.43
CA GLY A 83 8.32 22.52 0.60
C GLY A 83 7.12 22.18 -0.30
N SER A 84 6.61 20.97 -0.26
CA SER A 84 5.34 20.63 -0.90
C SER A 84 4.16 21.26 -0.15
N PRO A 85 3.14 21.78 -0.86
CA PRO A 85 1.97 22.41 -0.22
C PRO A 85 1.09 21.42 0.55
N ILE A 86 1.36 20.13 0.47
CA ILE A 86 0.64 19.06 1.20
C ILE A 86 1.57 18.18 2.04
N SER A 87 2.88 18.47 2.09
CA SER A 87 3.74 17.79 3.07
C SER A 87 3.30 18.11 4.50
N LYS A 88 3.49 17.14 5.40
CA LYS A 88 3.11 17.29 6.81
C LYS A 88 4.30 16.91 7.69
N ILE A 89 4.56 17.72 8.71
CA ILE A 89 5.54 17.39 9.72
C ILE A 89 4.87 16.53 10.79
N GLY A 90 5.54 15.47 11.20
CA GLY A 90 5.21 14.68 12.37
C GLY A 90 6.34 14.73 13.40
N VAL A 91 5.99 14.56 14.67
CA VAL A 91 6.96 14.34 15.74
C VAL A 91 6.56 13.04 16.43
N GLU A 92 7.37 12.00 16.26
CA GLU A 92 7.14 10.73 16.92
C GLU A 92 8.00 10.60 18.18
N ILE A 93 7.34 10.27 19.29
CA ILE A 93 8.00 9.85 20.53
C ILE A 93 7.91 8.32 20.59
N SER A 94 9.05 7.65 20.81
CA SER A 94 9.12 6.19 20.89
C SER A 94 10.21 5.76 21.90
N ASP A 95 10.04 4.57 22.47
CA ASP A 95 11.06 3.89 23.25
C ASP A 95 11.71 2.70 22.51
N SER A 96 11.48 2.60 21.20
CA SER A 96 12.03 1.55 20.35
C SER A 96 13.15 2.07 19.44
N PRO A 97 14.40 1.64 19.63
CA PRO A 97 15.48 1.99 18.70
C PRO A 97 15.29 1.37 17.30
N TYR A 98 14.55 0.25 17.16
CA TYR A 98 14.14 -0.29 15.86
C TYR A 98 13.25 0.71 15.10
N VAL A 99 12.29 1.34 15.78
CA VAL A 99 11.45 2.39 15.20
C VAL A 99 12.30 3.55 14.70
N VAL A 100 13.25 4.02 15.51
CA VAL A 100 14.14 5.13 15.14
C VAL A 100 14.85 4.86 13.81
N VAL A 101 15.53 3.71 13.68
CA VAL A 101 16.31 3.42 12.46
C VAL A 101 15.42 3.22 11.24
N ASN A 102 14.23 2.63 11.41
CA ASN A 102 13.28 2.48 10.31
C ASN A 102 12.65 3.83 9.90
N MET A 103 12.30 4.69 10.85
CA MET A 103 11.75 6.02 10.55
C MET A 103 12.75 6.90 9.79
N HIS A 104 14.05 6.79 10.05
CA HIS A 104 15.09 7.47 9.28
C HIS A 104 15.17 7.03 7.82
N ILE A 105 14.74 5.80 7.50
CA ILE A 105 14.66 5.31 6.11
C ILE A 105 13.33 5.68 5.49
N MET A 106 12.24 5.49 6.23
CA MET A 106 10.88 5.62 5.70
C MET A 106 10.39 7.06 5.56
N THR A 107 11.00 7.99 6.30
CA THR A 107 10.56 9.38 6.37
C THR A 107 11.76 10.32 6.18
N ARG A 108 11.50 11.60 5.99
CA ARG A 108 12.56 12.61 5.84
C ARG A 108 12.90 13.21 7.19
N VAL A 109 13.88 12.61 7.89
CA VAL A 109 14.44 13.13 9.13
C VAL A 109 15.69 13.96 8.79
N SER A 110 15.61 15.28 8.97
CA SER A 110 16.70 16.19 8.60
C SER A 110 16.69 17.49 9.44
N SER A 111 17.80 18.24 9.41
CA SER A 111 17.88 19.56 10.04
C SER A 111 16.83 20.54 9.53
N LYS A 112 16.43 20.44 8.25
CA LYS A 112 15.35 21.26 7.68
C LYS A 112 14.01 21.09 8.37
N VAL A 113 13.69 19.90 8.87
CA VAL A 113 12.47 19.67 9.64
C VAL A 113 12.54 20.42 10.97
N LEU A 114 13.70 20.42 11.62
CA LEU A 114 13.91 21.19 12.85
C LEU A 114 13.82 22.70 12.60
N GLU A 115 14.37 23.19 11.49
CA GLU A 115 14.26 24.59 11.08
C GLU A 115 12.81 25.03 10.90
N LEU A 116 11.98 24.19 10.24
CA LEU A 116 10.55 24.46 10.06
C LEU A 116 9.80 24.48 11.39
N LEU A 117 10.07 23.52 12.28
CA LEU A 117 9.48 23.51 13.63
C LEU A 117 9.89 24.75 14.44
N ASN A 118 11.15 25.17 14.36
CA ASN A 118 11.64 26.37 15.02
C ASN A 118 11.01 27.65 14.42
N ALA A 119 10.62 27.63 13.15
CA ALA A 119 9.88 28.71 12.50
C ALA A 119 8.38 28.75 12.85
N GLY A 120 7.90 27.76 13.62
CA GLY A 120 6.52 27.70 14.09
C GLY A 120 5.57 26.90 13.20
N GLU A 121 6.10 26.05 12.30
CA GLU A 121 5.26 25.12 11.54
C GLU A 121 4.56 24.12 12.46
N ASP A 122 3.29 23.87 12.20
CA ASP A 122 2.49 22.89 12.92
C ASP A 122 2.99 21.46 12.68
N PHE A 123 2.79 20.59 13.66
CA PHE A 123 3.13 19.17 13.54
C PHE A 123 2.03 18.24 14.04
N ILE A 124 2.05 17.02 13.56
CA ILE A 124 1.17 15.94 13.97
C ILE A 124 1.85 15.17 15.11
N PRO A 125 1.29 15.19 16.34
CA PRO A 125 1.83 14.42 17.44
C PRO A 125 1.61 12.92 17.23
N CYS A 126 2.71 12.15 17.36
CA CYS A 126 2.73 10.71 17.21
C CYS A 126 3.35 10.09 18.47
N LEU A 127 2.54 9.54 19.37
CA LEU A 127 3.04 8.90 20.58
C LEU A 127 3.06 7.39 20.41
N HIS A 128 4.23 6.80 20.55
CA HIS A 128 4.44 5.35 20.49
C HIS A 128 5.19 4.85 21.73
N SER A 129 4.82 3.68 22.22
CA SER A 129 5.61 2.88 23.15
C SER A 129 5.42 1.39 22.87
N ILE A 130 6.47 0.61 22.99
CA ILE A 130 6.42 -0.86 22.94
C ILE A 130 5.70 -1.47 24.16
N GLY A 131 5.41 -0.68 25.20
CA GLY A 131 4.64 -1.12 26.36
C GLY A 131 5.31 -2.22 27.20
N ALA A 132 6.63 -2.21 27.27
CA ALA A 132 7.44 -3.20 27.99
C ALA A 132 8.45 -2.53 28.93
N PRO A 133 8.02 -1.86 30.01
CA PRO A 133 8.90 -1.18 30.94
C PRO A 133 9.85 -2.16 31.62
N LEU A 134 11.08 -1.70 31.94
CA LEU A 134 12.10 -2.50 32.59
C LEU A 134 12.19 -2.16 34.09
N ALA A 135 12.23 -3.17 34.91
CA ALA A 135 12.61 -3.02 36.33
C ALA A 135 14.10 -2.73 36.46
N LYS A 136 14.49 -2.14 37.60
CA LYS A 136 15.93 -1.86 37.88
C LYS A 136 16.74 -3.15 37.81
N GLY A 137 17.76 -3.19 36.92
CA GLY A 137 18.65 -4.34 36.77
C GLY A 137 18.07 -5.47 35.89
N GLN A 138 16.87 -5.35 35.39
CA GLN A 138 16.27 -6.30 34.44
C GLN A 138 16.99 -6.21 33.09
N LYS A 139 17.40 -7.37 32.54
CA LYS A 139 17.89 -7.46 31.16
C LYS A 139 16.74 -7.36 30.20
N ASP A 140 16.94 -6.62 29.11
CA ASP A 140 15.96 -6.53 28.02
C ASP A 140 15.95 -7.80 27.15
N VAL A 141 14.83 -8.04 26.48
CA VAL A 141 14.71 -9.06 25.44
C VAL A 141 15.02 -8.46 24.06
N GLN A 142 15.28 -9.31 23.08
CA GLN A 142 15.64 -8.85 21.72
C GLN A 142 14.51 -8.05 21.04
N TRP A 143 13.26 -8.41 21.29
CA TRP A 143 12.09 -7.71 20.78
C TRP A 143 11.04 -7.55 21.89
N PRO A 144 11.12 -6.47 22.63
CA PRO A 144 10.11 -6.19 23.66
C PRO A 144 8.81 -5.68 23.02
N CYS A 145 7.68 -6.21 23.48
CA CYS A 145 6.34 -5.76 23.11
C CYS A 145 5.34 -6.11 24.20
N ALA A 146 4.17 -5.49 24.19
CA ALA A 146 3.08 -5.83 25.09
C ALA A 146 2.30 -7.07 24.57
N PRO A 147 1.56 -7.77 25.47
CA PRO A 147 0.59 -8.78 25.04
C PRO A 147 -0.45 -8.23 24.07
N ILE A 148 -1.02 -9.09 23.22
CA ILE A 148 -1.92 -8.69 22.12
C ILE A 148 -3.16 -7.92 22.64
N GLU A 149 -3.70 -8.32 23.78
CA GLU A 149 -4.86 -7.70 24.43
C GLU A 149 -4.60 -6.27 24.91
N SER A 150 -3.34 -5.93 25.15
CA SER A 150 -2.89 -4.60 25.56
C SER A 150 -2.40 -3.72 24.41
N LYS A 151 -2.41 -4.24 23.17
CA LYS A 151 -2.00 -3.45 21.99
C LYS A 151 -3.14 -2.54 21.54
N TYR A 152 -2.83 -1.27 21.27
CA TYR A 152 -3.77 -0.26 20.76
C TYR A 152 -3.06 0.60 19.72
N ILE A 153 -3.65 0.71 18.53
CA ILE A 153 -3.21 1.63 17.47
C ILE A 153 -4.35 2.62 17.23
N SER A 154 -4.28 3.77 17.91
CA SER A 154 -5.40 4.71 18.04
C SER A 154 -5.16 5.97 17.23
N HIS A 155 -6.17 6.36 16.46
CA HIS A 155 -6.15 7.57 15.63
C HIS A 155 -7.30 8.48 16.07
N PHE A 156 -7.01 9.76 16.22
CA PHE A 156 -7.96 10.82 16.54
C PHE A 156 -7.96 11.81 15.37
N PRO A 157 -8.71 11.53 14.28
CA PRO A 157 -8.60 12.29 13.03
C PRO A 157 -8.99 13.75 13.14
N GLU A 158 -9.92 14.08 14.03
CA GLU A 158 -10.38 15.46 14.26
C GLU A 158 -9.30 16.32 14.96
N GLU A 159 -8.41 15.67 15.71
CA GLU A 159 -7.29 16.31 16.41
C GLU A 159 -5.94 16.14 15.70
N ASN A 160 -5.90 15.41 14.58
CA ASN A 160 -4.67 15.00 13.89
C ASN A 160 -3.67 14.32 14.83
N LEU A 161 -4.12 13.40 15.68
CA LEU A 161 -3.34 12.80 16.76
C LEU A 161 -3.26 11.29 16.59
N ILE A 162 -2.08 10.70 16.86
CA ILE A 162 -1.84 9.26 16.79
C ILE A 162 -1.23 8.77 18.10
N TRP A 163 -1.88 7.76 18.71
CA TRP A 163 -1.37 7.07 19.89
C TRP A 163 -1.30 5.56 19.63
N SER A 164 -0.09 5.00 19.67
CA SER A 164 0.18 3.57 19.48
C SER A 164 0.90 2.98 20.68
N TYR A 165 0.42 1.83 21.16
CA TYR A 165 0.95 1.16 22.33
C TYR A 165 1.07 -0.34 22.09
N GLY A 166 2.21 -0.91 22.49
CA GLY A 166 2.38 -2.34 22.70
C GLY A 166 2.98 -3.11 21.55
N SER A 167 3.09 -2.55 20.34
CA SER A 167 3.69 -3.22 19.18
C SER A 167 4.93 -2.44 18.72
N GLY A 168 6.01 -3.15 18.40
CA GLY A 168 7.20 -2.57 17.75
C GLY A 168 7.22 -2.80 16.22
N TYR A 169 6.22 -3.49 15.64
CA TYR A 169 6.28 -3.99 14.28
C TYR A 169 5.61 -3.08 13.24
N GLY A 170 6.36 -2.74 12.20
CA GLY A 170 5.85 -2.14 10.95
C GLY A 170 4.92 -0.96 11.15
N GLY A 171 3.79 -0.96 10.44
CA GLY A 171 2.81 0.13 10.46
C GLY A 171 2.10 0.35 11.81
N ASN A 172 2.27 -0.52 12.80
CA ASN A 172 1.80 -0.29 14.16
C ASN A 172 2.68 0.70 14.93
N ALA A 173 3.95 0.79 14.55
CA ALA A 173 5.00 1.52 15.27
C ALA A 173 5.67 2.60 14.43
N LEU A 174 5.79 2.41 13.12
CA LEU A 174 6.29 3.44 12.18
C LEU A 174 5.13 4.38 11.85
N LEU A 175 4.86 5.34 12.74
CA LEU A 175 3.61 6.09 12.72
C LEU A 175 3.48 7.05 11.53
N GLY A 176 4.59 7.40 10.88
CA GLY A 176 4.57 8.14 9.61
C GLY A 176 3.91 7.38 8.48
N LYS A 177 4.04 6.03 8.42
CA LYS A 177 3.57 5.23 7.30
C LYS A 177 2.02 5.14 7.23
N LYS A 178 1.42 4.11 7.79
CA LYS A 178 -0.03 3.87 7.63
C LYS A 178 -0.90 4.75 8.53
N CYS A 179 -0.40 5.10 9.71
CA CYS A 179 -1.14 5.89 10.66
C CYS A 179 -1.28 7.35 10.19
N LEU A 180 -0.16 8.04 9.92
CA LEU A 180 -0.19 9.41 9.43
C LEU A 180 -0.51 9.48 7.94
N ALA A 181 0.27 8.78 7.09
CA ALA A 181 0.20 8.97 5.64
C ALA A 181 -1.11 8.48 4.99
N LEU A 182 -1.90 7.65 5.68
CA LEU A 182 -3.21 7.23 5.20
C LEU A 182 -4.34 7.59 6.17
N ARG A 183 -4.37 7.05 7.40
CA ARG A 183 -5.54 7.20 8.27
C ARG A 183 -5.77 8.65 8.70
N ILE A 184 -4.76 9.34 9.17
CA ILE A 184 -4.88 10.77 9.52
C ILE A 184 -4.93 11.61 8.24
N ALA A 185 -4.05 11.35 7.27
CA ALA A 185 -3.98 12.12 6.04
C ALA A 185 -5.26 12.06 5.20
N SER A 186 -5.95 10.92 5.14
CA SER A 186 -7.24 10.83 4.43
C SER A 186 -8.30 11.76 5.02
N ALA A 187 -8.37 11.85 6.35
CA ALA A 187 -9.29 12.78 7.02
C ALA A 187 -8.88 14.25 6.83
N MET A 188 -7.58 14.54 6.90
CA MET A 188 -7.06 15.88 6.58
C MET A 188 -7.35 16.26 5.13
N ALA A 189 -7.09 15.35 4.20
CA ALA A 189 -7.30 15.53 2.77
C ALA A 189 -8.75 15.87 2.43
N LYS A 190 -9.72 15.18 3.06
CA LYS A 190 -11.15 15.51 2.94
C LYS A 190 -11.43 16.96 3.36
N ARG A 191 -10.88 17.41 4.49
CA ARG A 191 -11.10 18.76 5.02
C ARG A 191 -10.40 19.85 4.19
N GLU A 192 -9.19 19.56 3.71
CA GLU A 192 -8.32 20.50 3.01
C GLU A 192 -8.48 20.48 1.49
N GLY A 193 -9.26 19.54 0.93
CA GLY A 193 -9.55 19.43 -0.50
C GLY A 193 -8.43 18.84 -1.35
N TRP A 194 -7.69 17.87 -0.82
CA TRP A 194 -6.70 17.04 -1.50
C TRP A 194 -7.00 15.54 -1.26
N MET A 195 -6.16 14.62 -1.74
CA MET A 195 -6.39 13.18 -1.64
C MET A 195 -5.18 12.47 -1.02
N ALA A 196 -5.43 11.49 -0.15
CA ALA A 196 -4.42 10.59 0.40
C ALA A 196 -4.85 9.15 0.12
N GLU A 197 -4.09 8.46 -0.74
CA GLU A 197 -4.50 7.23 -1.37
C GLU A 197 -3.47 6.11 -1.18
N HIS A 198 -3.95 4.88 -1.05
CA HIS A 198 -3.13 3.68 -0.99
C HIS A 198 -2.78 3.24 -2.41
N MET A 199 -1.93 4.03 -3.06
CA MET A 199 -1.56 3.88 -4.46
C MET A 199 -0.06 3.93 -4.67
N LEU A 200 0.44 3.09 -5.57
CA LEU A 200 1.73 3.33 -6.21
C LEU A 200 1.61 4.52 -7.18
N VAL A 201 2.72 5.18 -7.46
CA VAL A 201 2.84 6.16 -8.55
C VAL A 201 4.06 5.82 -9.40
N LEU A 202 3.86 5.71 -10.68
CA LEU A 202 4.93 5.46 -11.65
C LEU A 202 4.86 6.46 -12.82
N ARG A 203 6.02 6.65 -13.47
CA ARG A 203 6.14 7.32 -14.77
C ARG A 203 6.39 6.27 -15.84
N LEU A 204 5.59 6.28 -16.88
CA LEU A 204 5.80 5.50 -18.09
C LEU A 204 6.18 6.45 -19.25
N THR A 205 7.29 6.19 -19.89
CA THR A 205 7.77 7.00 -21.04
C THR A 205 7.73 6.15 -22.30
N ASN A 206 7.07 6.65 -23.34
CA ASN A 206 6.96 5.97 -24.63
C ASN A 206 8.21 6.18 -25.50
N PRO A 207 8.36 5.47 -26.63
CA PRO A 207 9.53 5.61 -27.52
C PRO A 207 9.75 7.04 -28.06
N GLU A 208 8.69 7.84 -28.17
CA GLU A 208 8.76 9.24 -28.62
C GLU A 208 9.14 10.22 -27.51
N GLY A 209 9.39 9.72 -26.28
CA GLY A 209 9.77 10.53 -25.13
C GLY A 209 8.60 11.17 -24.39
N LYS A 210 7.34 10.88 -24.75
CA LYS A 210 6.16 11.35 -24.03
C LYS A 210 6.01 10.60 -22.71
N GLN A 211 5.78 11.34 -21.63
CA GLN A 211 5.64 10.84 -20.27
C GLN A 211 4.18 10.78 -19.85
N TYR A 212 3.82 9.72 -19.16
CA TYR A 212 2.52 9.52 -18.53
C TYR A 212 2.75 9.14 -17.07
N HIS A 213 1.96 9.72 -16.17
CA HIS A 213 2.02 9.36 -14.76
C HIS A 213 0.77 8.61 -14.35
N ILE A 214 0.97 7.47 -13.74
CA ILE A 214 -0.06 6.49 -13.42
C ILE A 214 -0.08 6.29 -11.90
N ALA A 215 -1.25 6.46 -11.29
CA ALA A 215 -1.50 6.07 -9.90
C ALA A 215 -2.37 4.81 -9.88
N ALA A 216 -1.97 3.79 -9.11
CA ALA A 216 -2.68 2.51 -9.11
C ALA A 216 -2.92 1.97 -7.70
N ALA A 217 -4.19 1.65 -7.43
CA ALA A 217 -4.65 1.07 -6.19
C ALA A 217 -4.91 -0.43 -6.35
N PHE A 218 -4.17 -1.23 -5.59
CA PHE A 218 -4.37 -2.66 -5.49
C PHE A 218 -4.38 -3.09 -4.02
N PRO A 219 -5.22 -4.04 -3.62
CA PRO A 219 -5.14 -4.68 -2.31
C PRO A 219 -3.76 -5.32 -2.06
N SER A 220 -3.48 -5.63 -0.81
CA SER A 220 -2.22 -6.30 -0.43
C SER A 220 -2.01 -7.59 -1.24
N ALA A 221 -0.76 -7.90 -1.56
CA ALA A 221 -0.33 -9.05 -2.35
C ALA A 221 -0.86 -9.09 -3.82
N CYS A 222 -1.28 -7.95 -4.37
CA CYS A 222 -1.70 -7.84 -5.78
C CYS A 222 -0.63 -7.19 -6.69
N GLY A 223 0.63 -7.07 -6.23
CA GLY A 223 1.77 -6.72 -7.08
C GLY A 223 2.05 -5.23 -7.24
N LYS A 224 1.65 -4.35 -6.29
CA LYS A 224 1.95 -2.90 -6.35
C LYS A 224 3.44 -2.61 -6.56
N THR A 225 4.30 -3.08 -5.67
CA THR A 225 5.75 -2.83 -5.74
C THR A 225 6.34 -3.36 -7.05
N ASN A 226 5.88 -4.54 -7.52
CA ASN A 226 6.34 -5.10 -8.80
C ASN A 226 5.92 -4.22 -9.99
N LEU A 227 4.72 -3.65 -9.97
CA LEU A 227 4.29 -2.74 -11.03
C LEU A 227 5.04 -1.40 -10.97
N ALA A 228 5.27 -0.86 -9.76
CA ALA A 228 6.00 0.41 -9.57
C ALA A 228 7.46 0.36 -10.04
N MET A 229 8.08 -0.82 -9.99
CA MET A 229 9.49 -1.08 -10.37
C MET A 229 9.61 -1.93 -11.64
N MET A 230 8.53 -2.03 -12.42
CA MET A 230 8.45 -2.89 -13.60
C MET A 230 9.50 -2.50 -14.64
N GLN A 231 10.08 -3.51 -15.28
CA GLN A 231 10.86 -3.35 -16.51
C GLN A 231 9.98 -3.70 -17.71
N PRO A 232 9.58 -2.73 -18.56
CA PRO A 232 8.71 -3.02 -19.70
C PRO A 232 9.29 -4.07 -20.63
N SER A 233 8.47 -5.04 -21.06
CA SER A 233 8.84 -6.04 -22.09
C SER A 233 8.78 -5.48 -23.50
N ILE A 234 8.08 -4.36 -23.73
CA ILE A 234 7.92 -3.71 -25.02
C ILE A 234 9.08 -2.74 -25.32
N LYS A 235 9.61 -2.84 -26.52
CA LYS A 235 10.80 -2.09 -26.94
C LYS A 235 10.57 -0.56 -26.89
N GLY A 236 11.53 0.15 -26.30
CA GLY A 236 11.57 1.61 -26.28
C GLY A 236 10.73 2.25 -25.17
N TRP A 237 9.94 1.48 -24.42
CA TRP A 237 9.20 1.98 -23.27
C TRP A 237 10.09 1.92 -22.01
N LYS A 238 9.94 2.92 -21.14
CA LYS A 238 10.66 3.03 -19.87
C LYS A 238 9.68 3.25 -18.73
N CYS A 239 9.87 2.51 -17.62
CA CYS A 239 9.12 2.71 -16.40
C CYS A 239 10.04 3.22 -15.28
N GLU A 240 9.60 4.24 -14.55
CA GLU A 240 10.32 4.84 -13.41
C GLU A 240 9.38 4.91 -12.20
N CYS A 241 9.89 4.54 -11.04
CA CYS A 241 9.13 4.56 -9.78
C CYS A 241 9.15 5.96 -9.16
N ILE A 242 8.00 6.47 -8.72
CA ILE A 242 7.88 7.67 -7.88
C ILE A 242 7.56 7.26 -6.44
N GLY A 243 6.69 6.27 -6.26
CA GLY A 243 6.36 5.66 -4.99
C GLY A 243 5.63 4.35 -5.19
N ASP A 244 5.81 3.39 -4.28
CA ASP A 244 5.27 2.04 -4.46
C ASP A 244 3.99 1.75 -3.66
N ASP A 245 3.59 2.64 -2.73
CA ASP A 245 2.56 2.27 -1.77
C ASP A 245 1.55 3.38 -1.44
N ILE A 246 1.97 4.65 -1.33
CA ILE A 246 1.13 5.77 -0.91
C ILE A 246 1.33 6.97 -1.83
N ALA A 247 0.22 7.62 -2.20
CA ALA A 247 0.22 8.85 -2.98
C ALA A 247 -0.61 9.94 -2.27
N TRP A 248 -0.07 11.13 -2.14
CA TRP A 248 -0.81 12.32 -1.77
C TRP A 248 -0.99 13.21 -2.99
N MET A 249 -2.22 13.66 -3.25
CA MET A 249 -2.54 14.34 -4.49
C MET A 249 -3.35 15.61 -4.26
N LYS A 250 -2.94 16.69 -4.93
CA LYS A 250 -3.62 17.99 -4.88
C LYS A 250 -3.78 18.57 -6.28
N ILE A 251 -4.86 19.30 -6.51
CA ILE A 251 -5.06 20.05 -7.76
C ILE A 251 -4.07 21.20 -7.80
N GLY A 252 -3.22 21.21 -8.82
CA GLY A 252 -2.22 22.26 -9.07
C GLY A 252 -2.81 23.50 -9.74
N ALA A 253 -1.99 24.52 -9.93
CA ALA A 253 -2.40 25.77 -10.59
C ALA A 253 -2.82 25.56 -12.07
N ASP A 254 -2.33 24.49 -12.70
CA ASP A 254 -2.72 24.08 -14.05
C ASP A 254 -4.09 23.37 -14.08
N GLY A 255 -4.73 23.18 -12.93
CA GLY A 255 -6.01 22.51 -12.76
C GLY A 255 -5.94 20.97 -12.90
N ARG A 256 -4.75 20.38 -13.04
CA ARG A 256 -4.51 18.93 -13.03
C ARG A 256 -4.25 18.43 -11.62
N LEU A 257 -4.48 17.16 -11.40
CA LEU A 257 -4.15 16.49 -10.13
C LEU A 257 -2.66 16.14 -10.10
N HIS A 258 -1.93 16.64 -9.12
CA HIS A 258 -0.50 16.37 -8.94
C HIS A 258 -0.26 15.49 -7.72
N ALA A 259 0.54 14.43 -7.89
CA ALA A 259 0.89 13.48 -6.84
C ALA A 259 2.30 13.66 -6.32
N ILE A 260 2.48 13.52 -5.00
CA ILE A 260 3.76 13.33 -4.34
C ILE A 260 3.78 11.97 -3.64
N ASN A 261 4.99 11.42 -3.44
CA ASN A 261 5.20 10.28 -2.54
C ASN A 261 5.47 10.81 -1.12
N PRO A 262 4.60 10.53 -0.13
CA PRO A 262 4.85 10.95 1.24
C PRO A 262 6.02 10.20 1.89
N GLU A 263 6.36 9.00 1.43
CA GLU A 263 7.43 8.17 1.98
C GLU A 263 8.79 8.46 1.34
N SER A 264 9.88 8.20 2.09
CA SER A 264 11.28 8.32 1.63
C SER A 264 11.95 6.96 1.41
N GLY A 265 11.27 5.88 1.74
CA GLY A 265 11.75 4.51 1.64
C GLY A 265 10.66 3.54 1.22
N PHE A 266 11.10 2.30 0.98
CA PHE A 266 10.22 1.17 0.70
C PHE A 266 10.14 0.26 1.92
N PHE A 267 8.94 -0.22 2.23
CA PHE A 267 8.66 -1.23 3.25
C PHE A 267 8.01 -2.45 2.59
N GLY A 268 8.84 -3.22 1.89
CA GLY A 268 8.39 -4.31 1.03
C GLY A 268 8.25 -5.66 1.75
N VAL A 269 7.43 -6.54 1.19
CA VAL A 269 7.36 -7.96 1.57
C VAL A 269 8.57 -8.67 0.96
N ALA A 270 9.32 -9.43 1.77
CA ALA A 270 10.48 -10.16 1.31
C ALA A 270 10.11 -11.49 0.62
N PRO A 271 9.30 -12.40 1.21
CA PRO A 271 8.94 -13.67 0.57
C PRO A 271 8.36 -13.49 -0.83
N GLY A 272 8.85 -14.30 -1.77
CA GLY A 272 8.47 -14.25 -3.18
C GLY A 272 9.12 -13.14 -4.01
N THR A 273 9.88 -12.23 -3.38
CA THR A 273 10.69 -11.23 -4.10
C THR A 273 12.01 -11.87 -4.54
N SER A 274 12.31 -11.81 -5.84
CA SER A 274 13.50 -12.41 -6.45
C SER A 274 13.95 -11.62 -7.68
N TYR A 275 15.06 -12.00 -8.26
CA TYR A 275 15.49 -11.44 -9.54
C TYR A 275 14.53 -11.79 -10.69
N ASP A 276 13.81 -12.91 -10.60
CA ASP A 276 12.81 -13.31 -11.61
C ASP A 276 11.52 -12.48 -11.49
N THR A 277 11.12 -12.12 -10.27
CA THR A 277 9.86 -11.42 -10.02
C THR A 277 10.00 -9.90 -9.96
N ASN A 278 11.13 -9.39 -9.41
CA ASN A 278 11.40 -7.96 -9.28
C ASN A 278 12.90 -7.67 -9.14
N PRO A 279 13.68 -7.67 -10.23
CA PRO A 279 15.12 -7.42 -10.18
C PRO A 279 15.47 -6.05 -9.60
N MET A 280 14.62 -5.03 -9.81
CA MET A 280 14.88 -3.68 -9.28
C MET A 280 14.74 -3.62 -7.76
N ALA A 281 13.78 -4.34 -7.18
CA ALA A 281 13.69 -4.49 -5.74
C ALA A 281 14.93 -5.22 -5.18
N MET A 282 15.37 -6.30 -5.83
CA MET A 282 16.57 -7.03 -5.41
C MET A 282 17.83 -6.15 -5.45
N ASP A 283 17.99 -5.33 -6.47
CA ASP A 283 19.09 -4.37 -6.53
C ASP A 283 18.97 -3.27 -5.46
N THR A 284 17.75 -2.81 -5.18
CA THR A 284 17.47 -1.82 -4.13
C THR A 284 17.90 -2.32 -2.74
N ILE A 285 17.77 -3.61 -2.47
CA ILE A 285 18.04 -4.17 -1.15
C ILE A 285 19.45 -4.78 -0.97
N ARG A 286 20.39 -4.40 -1.82
CA ARG A 286 21.79 -4.87 -1.72
C ARG A 286 22.58 -4.27 -0.55
N LYS A 287 22.22 -3.08 -0.08
CA LYS A 287 22.91 -2.35 1.01
C LYS A 287 21.96 -1.38 1.72
N ASN A 288 22.35 -0.92 2.91
CA ASN A 288 21.60 0.06 3.73
C ASN A 288 20.16 -0.37 4.00
N VAL A 289 19.95 -1.63 4.35
CA VAL A 289 18.63 -2.24 4.47
C VAL A 289 18.43 -2.83 5.86
N ILE A 290 17.22 -2.67 6.37
CA ILE A 290 16.77 -3.38 7.56
C ILE A 290 15.83 -4.51 7.11
N PHE A 291 16.20 -5.73 7.43
CA PHE A 291 15.38 -6.92 7.23
C PHE A 291 14.73 -7.30 8.55
N THR A 292 13.47 -7.71 8.51
CA THR A 292 12.73 -8.16 9.69
C THR A 292 12.08 -9.50 9.40
N ASN A 293 12.37 -10.50 10.24
CA ASN A 293 11.81 -11.85 10.17
C ASN A 293 12.18 -12.66 8.91
N CYS A 294 13.28 -12.32 8.24
CA CYS A 294 13.90 -13.19 7.26
C CYS A 294 14.72 -14.29 7.94
N ALA A 295 15.06 -15.35 7.23
CA ALA A 295 16.04 -16.34 7.69
C ALA A 295 17.47 -15.83 7.49
N LEU A 296 18.42 -16.39 8.24
CA LEU A 296 19.86 -16.12 8.15
C LEU A 296 20.56 -17.36 7.63
N ALA A 297 21.28 -17.21 6.52
CA ALA A 297 22.10 -18.26 5.95
C ALA A 297 23.47 -18.36 6.61
N ASP A 298 24.13 -19.52 6.51
CA ASP A 298 25.44 -19.82 7.13
C ASP A 298 26.55 -18.90 6.62
N ASP A 299 26.43 -18.40 5.40
CA ASP A 299 27.36 -17.44 4.80
C ASP A 299 27.17 -15.99 5.30
N GLY A 300 26.17 -15.77 6.15
CA GLY A 300 25.86 -14.48 6.78
C GLY A 300 25.02 -13.54 5.92
N ASP A 301 24.35 -14.04 4.87
CA ASP A 301 23.31 -13.32 4.15
C ASP A 301 21.91 -13.71 4.64
N ILE A 302 20.89 -12.93 4.23
CA ILE A 302 19.47 -13.25 4.48
C ILE A 302 18.94 -14.22 3.43
N TRP A 303 17.89 -14.94 3.82
CA TRP A 303 17.15 -15.80 2.93
C TRP A 303 15.65 -15.74 3.22
N TRP A 304 14.84 -16.01 2.21
CA TRP A 304 13.38 -16.18 2.31
C TRP A 304 12.87 -17.06 1.18
N GLU A 305 11.70 -17.62 1.34
CA GLU A 305 11.04 -18.48 0.35
C GLU A 305 10.82 -17.73 -0.96
N GLY A 306 11.35 -18.32 -2.05
CA GLY A 306 11.26 -17.76 -3.40
C GLY A 306 12.30 -16.68 -3.74
N ILE A 307 13.35 -16.48 -2.93
CA ILE A 307 14.47 -15.56 -3.27
C ILE A 307 15.28 -16.11 -4.47
N ASN A 308 15.43 -17.42 -4.57
CA ASN A 308 16.05 -18.15 -5.66
C ASN A 308 15.51 -19.59 -5.70
N SER A 309 15.93 -20.36 -6.70
CA SER A 309 15.56 -21.79 -6.86
C SER A 309 16.23 -22.70 -5.84
N ASP A 310 17.41 -22.30 -5.33
CA ASP A 310 18.23 -23.15 -4.47
C ASP A 310 17.86 -22.93 -3.01
N VAL A 311 17.39 -23.99 -2.35
CA VAL A 311 17.09 -23.96 -0.91
C VAL A 311 18.33 -24.40 -0.16
N PRO A 312 18.91 -23.57 0.74
CA PRO A 312 20.06 -23.95 1.53
C PRO A 312 19.77 -25.18 2.40
N SER A 313 20.79 -26.02 2.59
CA SER A 313 20.68 -27.23 3.43
C SER A 313 20.52 -26.89 4.92
N HIS A 314 20.93 -25.69 5.33
CA HIS A 314 20.78 -25.20 6.70
C HIS A 314 20.59 -23.68 6.71
N LEU A 315 19.71 -23.20 7.58
CA LEU A 315 19.42 -21.78 7.87
C LEU A 315 19.18 -21.63 9.38
N ILE A 316 19.25 -20.39 9.85
CA ILE A 316 18.61 -20.00 11.12
C ILE A 316 17.30 -19.30 10.78
N ASP A 317 16.18 -19.88 11.21
CA ASP A 317 14.86 -19.37 10.91
C ASP A 317 14.59 -17.98 11.53
N TRP A 318 13.45 -17.39 11.16
CA TRP A 318 13.04 -16.09 11.68
C TRP A 318 12.82 -16.06 13.21
N LYS A 319 12.66 -17.24 13.86
CA LYS A 319 12.57 -17.39 15.33
C LYS A 319 13.93 -17.66 15.99
N GLY A 320 15.00 -17.70 15.19
CA GLY A 320 16.36 -17.97 15.71
C GLY A 320 16.69 -19.44 15.94
N ARG A 321 15.96 -20.38 15.32
CA ARG A 321 16.15 -21.83 15.46
C ARG A 321 16.83 -22.40 14.21
N ASN A 322 17.56 -23.50 14.38
CA ASN A 322 18.06 -24.26 13.24
C ASN A 322 16.89 -24.73 12.36
N TRP A 323 17.04 -24.53 11.06
CA TRP A 323 16.06 -24.92 10.04
C TRP A 323 16.77 -25.64 8.88
N THR A 324 16.15 -26.67 8.37
CA THR A 324 16.56 -27.43 7.18
C THR A 324 15.33 -27.63 6.29
N PRO A 325 15.48 -28.05 5.01
CA PRO A 325 14.35 -28.34 4.14
C PRO A 325 13.33 -29.35 4.69
N ASP A 326 13.75 -30.21 5.63
CA ASP A 326 12.87 -31.18 6.29
C ASP A 326 12.13 -30.59 7.52
N SER A 327 12.41 -29.36 7.89
CA SER A 327 11.78 -28.69 9.03
C SER A 327 10.32 -28.34 8.71
N GLN A 328 9.46 -28.36 9.74
CA GLN A 328 8.08 -27.90 9.59
C GLN A 328 8.01 -26.37 9.51
N GLY A 329 7.28 -25.86 8.52
CA GLY A 329 7.04 -24.43 8.31
C GLY A 329 8.17 -23.71 7.59
N ASP A 330 7.91 -22.46 7.25
CA ASP A 330 8.82 -21.61 6.48
C ASP A 330 10.01 -21.13 7.32
N ALA A 331 11.16 -20.95 6.70
CA ALA A 331 12.37 -20.42 7.32
C ALA A 331 12.26 -18.90 7.58
N ALA A 332 11.68 -18.15 6.64
CA ALA A 332 11.29 -16.75 6.86
C ALA A 332 9.81 -16.65 7.24
N HIS A 333 9.41 -15.62 7.98
CA HIS A 333 7.99 -15.39 8.24
C HIS A 333 7.27 -14.96 6.93
N PRO A 334 6.05 -15.45 6.63
CA PRO A 334 5.32 -15.07 5.41
C PRO A 334 5.10 -13.56 5.25
N ASN A 335 5.15 -12.80 6.35
CA ASN A 335 5.11 -11.34 6.35
C ASN A 335 6.48 -10.70 6.67
N ALA A 336 7.59 -11.41 6.40
CA ALA A 336 8.92 -10.84 6.53
C ALA A 336 9.07 -9.61 5.64
N ARG A 337 9.79 -8.60 6.12
CA ARG A 337 9.88 -7.28 5.49
C ARG A 337 11.32 -6.84 5.27
N PHE A 338 11.50 -5.99 4.27
CA PHE A 338 12.68 -5.15 4.13
C PHE A 338 12.30 -3.67 4.18
N THR A 339 13.18 -2.85 4.77
CA THR A 339 13.07 -1.39 4.77
C THR A 339 14.31 -0.84 4.08
N ALA A 340 14.13 -0.16 2.95
CA ALA A 340 15.23 0.34 2.13
C ALA A 340 14.99 1.80 1.68
N PRO A 341 16.04 2.65 1.58
CA PRO A 341 15.91 3.99 1.02
C PRO A 341 15.42 3.96 -0.43
N ALA A 342 14.41 4.75 -0.76
CA ALA A 342 13.90 4.82 -2.13
C ALA A 342 14.94 5.36 -3.12
N SER A 343 15.80 6.27 -2.66
CA SER A 343 16.88 6.88 -3.46
C SER A 343 17.89 5.89 -4.04
N GLN A 344 17.99 4.67 -3.52
CA GLN A 344 18.91 3.65 -4.06
C GLN A 344 18.25 2.69 -5.05
N CYS A 345 16.96 2.86 -5.34
CA CYS A 345 16.26 2.07 -6.35
C CYS A 345 16.77 2.46 -7.76
N PRO A 346 17.23 1.50 -8.60
CA PRO A 346 17.80 1.80 -9.91
C PRO A 346 16.84 2.51 -10.85
N VAL A 347 15.54 2.33 -10.66
CA VAL A 347 14.48 2.93 -11.49
C VAL A 347 13.72 4.03 -10.76
N ILE A 348 14.29 4.60 -9.69
CA ILE A 348 13.66 5.75 -9.05
C ILE A 348 13.59 6.93 -10.04
N CYS A 349 12.45 7.56 -10.15
CA CYS A 349 12.26 8.72 -11.01
C CYS A 349 13.05 9.91 -10.46
N LYS A 350 13.75 10.65 -11.33
CA LYS A 350 14.50 11.85 -10.92
C LYS A 350 13.63 12.92 -10.24
N ASP A 351 12.33 12.93 -10.54
CA ASP A 351 11.36 13.90 -10.02
C ASP A 351 10.60 13.40 -8.78
N TRP A 352 10.98 12.27 -8.19
CA TRP A 352 10.28 11.67 -7.05
C TRP A 352 10.27 12.55 -5.79
N GLU A 353 11.25 13.44 -5.64
CA GLU A 353 11.34 14.46 -4.56
C GLU A 353 10.84 15.84 -5.00
N ASN A 354 10.21 15.98 -6.17
CA ASN A 354 9.68 17.26 -6.60
C ASN A 354 8.54 17.73 -5.68
N PRO A 355 8.67 18.85 -4.95
CA PRO A 355 7.64 19.32 -4.03
C PRO A 355 6.32 19.73 -4.71
N LYS A 356 6.36 20.03 -6.00
CA LYS A 356 5.15 20.29 -6.80
C LYS A 356 4.42 19.00 -7.21
N GLY A 357 5.06 17.86 -7.03
CA GLY A 357 4.56 16.56 -7.48
C GLY A 357 4.60 16.39 -9.00
N VAL A 358 3.99 15.29 -9.47
CA VAL A 358 3.85 14.95 -10.89
C VAL A 358 2.37 14.92 -11.27
N PRO A 359 1.99 15.43 -12.46
CA PRO A 359 0.59 15.43 -12.90
C PRO A 359 0.13 14.01 -13.22
N ILE A 360 -0.99 13.58 -12.69
CA ILE A 360 -1.55 12.24 -12.95
C ILE A 360 -2.40 12.26 -14.23
N ASP A 361 -2.18 11.27 -15.10
CA ASP A 361 -2.92 11.04 -16.34
C ASP A 361 -3.91 9.89 -16.22
N ILE A 362 -3.56 8.87 -15.41
CA ILE A 362 -4.27 7.60 -15.33
C ILE A 362 -4.41 7.16 -13.88
N PHE A 363 -5.63 6.73 -13.52
CA PHE A 363 -5.88 5.91 -12.35
C PHE A 363 -6.14 4.46 -12.75
N ILE A 364 -5.61 3.52 -11.98
CA ILE A 364 -5.87 2.09 -12.15
C ILE A 364 -6.41 1.54 -10.82
N PHE A 365 -7.55 0.86 -10.90
CA PHE A 365 -8.03 -0.02 -9.85
C PHE A 365 -7.87 -1.47 -10.29
N GLY A 366 -7.73 -2.38 -9.34
CA GLY A 366 -7.65 -3.80 -9.64
C GLY A 366 -7.62 -4.66 -8.38
N GLY A 367 -7.69 -5.95 -8.58
CA GLY A 367 -7.63 -6.94 -7.51
C GLY A 367 -7.37 -8.32 -8.10
N ARG A 368 -7.15 -9.29 -7.23
CA ARG A 368 -6.99 -10.69 -7.63
C ARG A 368 -8.37 -11.30 -7.86
N ARG A 369 -8.68 -11.61 -9.10
CA ARG A 369 -9.91 -12.29 -9.52
C ARG A 369 -9.55 -13.46 -10.44
N SER A 370 -9.88 -14.67 -10.05
CA SER A 370 -9.62 -15.88 -10.87
C SER A 370 -10.58 -16.00 -12.06
N SER A 371 -11.74 -15.32 -11.99
CA SER A 371 -12.78 -15.30 -13.04
C SER A 371 -13.48 -13.94 -13.12
N VAL A 372 -14.53 -13.85 -13.91
CA VAL A 372 -15.47 -12.71 -14.07
C VAL A 372 -14.84 -11.48 -14.71
N VAL A 373 -13.80 -10.93 -14.08
CA VAL A 373 -13.22 -9.63 -14.43
C VAL A 373 -12.23 -9.80 -15.59
N PRO A 374 -12.38 -9.08 -16.72
CA PRO A 374 -11.45 -9.14 -17.84
C PRO A 374 -10.09 -8.51 -17.49
N LEU A 375 -9.09 -8.73 -18.34
CA LEU A 375 -7.73 -8.22 -18.17
C LEU A 375 -7.70 -6.70 -17.95
N ILE A 376 -8.51 -5.96 -18.69
CA ILE A 376 -8.55 -4.50 -18.68
C ILE A 376 -9.88 -3.97 -19.19
N TYR A 377 -10.38 -2.90 -18.58
CA TYR A 377 -11.41 -2.04 -19.16
C TYR A 377 -11.30 -0.61 -18.62
N GLU A 378 -11.75 0.37 -19.41
CA GLU A 378 -11.79 1.79 -19.07
C GLU A 378 -13.19 2.16 -18.55
N ALA A 379 -13.25 3.03 -17.54
CA ALA A 379 -14.50 3.59 -17.06
C ALA A 379 -15.13 4.52 -18.12
N TYR A 380 -16.47 4.56 -18.19
CA TYR A 380 -17.20 5.46 -19.10
C TYR A 380 -17.04 6.95 -18.74
N SER A 381 -16.85 7.23 -17.46
CA SER A 381 -16.74 8.57 -16.88
C SER A 381 -16.05 8.51 -15.54
N TRP A 382 -15.73 9.67 -14.95
CA TRP A 382 -15.24 9.74 -13.58
C TRP A 382 -16.20 9.09 -12.57
N GLU A 383 -17.50 9.36 -12.67
CA GLU A 383 -18.50 8.76 -11.78
C GLU A 383 -18.52 7.23 -11.86
N HIS A 384 -18.43 6.68 -13.07
CA HIS A 384 -18.30 5.24 -13.26
C HIS A 384 -16.96 4.72 -12.69
N GLY A 385 -15.88 5.46 -12.86
CA GLY A 385 -14.58 5.15 -12.26
C GLY A 385 -14.62 5.10 -10.73
N VAL A 386 -15.30 6.05 -10.09
CA VAL A 386 -15.53 6.01 -8.63
C VAL A 386 -16.33 4.77 -8.22
N PHE A 387 -17.32 4.38 -9.02
CA PHE A 387 -18.07 3.14 -8.79
C PHE A 387 -17.14 1.90 -8.88
N LEU A 388 -16.25 1.85 -9.88
CA LEU A 388 -15.27 0.76 -10.03
C LEU A 388 -14.35 0.67 -8.80
N GLY A 389 -13.83 1.80 -8.33
CA GLY A 389 -13.04 1.86 -7.11
C GLY A 389 -13.82 1.44 -5.86
N ALA A 390 -15.06 1.93 -5.71
CA ALA A 390 -15.92 1.63 -4.56
C ALA A 390 -16.35 0.16 -4.50
N THR A 391 -16.40 -0.53 -5.62
CA THR A 391 -16.76 -1.95 -5.73
C THR A 391 -15.57 -2.88 -5.90
N ALA A 392 -14.35 -2.36 -5.87
CA ALA A 392 -13.14 -3.16 -6.02
C ALA A 392 -13.12 -4.34 -5.04
N ALA A 393 -12.71 -5.49 -5.55
CA ALA A 393 -12.70 -6.73 -4.79
C ALA A 393 -11.47 -7.57 -5.12
N SER A 394 -11.01 -8.34 -4.14
CA SER A 394 -9.88 -9.25 -4.30
C SER A 394 -10.12 -10.56 -3.56
N GLU A 395 -9.71 -11.66 -4.17
CA GLU A 395 -9.68 -12.95 -3.51
C GLU A 395 -8.58 -12.97 -2.44
N THR A 396 -8.89 -13.58 -1.29
CA THR A 396 -7.96 -13.70 -0.17
C THR A 396 -6.81 -14.65 -0.51
N THR A 397 -5.63 -14.35 0.02
CA THR A 397 -4.41 -15.18 -0.12
C THR A 397 -3.96 -15.69 1.24
N PHE A 398 -3.00 -16.59 1.30
CA PHE A 398 -2.39 -17.10 2.54
C PHE A 398 -1.82 -16.02 3.47
N ALA A 399 -1.50 -14.83 2.92
CA ALA A 399 -1.01 -13.69 3.71
C ALA A 399 -2.13 -12.97 4.50
N ASN A 400 -3.39 -13.31 4.27
CA ASN A 400 -4.56 -12.72 4.93
C ASN A 400 -5.22 -13.75 5.87
N ILE A 401 -5.75 -13.27 6.99
CA ILE A 401 -6.55 -14.10 7.90
C ILE A 401 -7.87 -14.45 7.19
N GLY A 402 -8.11 -15.72 6.93
CA GLY A 402 -9.33 -16.22 6.31
C GLY A 402 -9.10 -17.40 5.35
N ALA A 403 -10.17 -17.98 4.83
CA ALA A 403 -10.07 -19.05 3.82
C ALA A 403 -9.56 -18.48 2.50
N VAL A 404 -8.55 -19.11 1.91
CA VAL A 404 -7.98 -18.74 0.61
C VAL A 404 -9.05 -18.77 -0.48
N GLY A 405 -9.06 -17.76 -1.36
CA GLY A 405 -9.98 -17.70 -2.49
C GLY A 405 -11.32 -17.03 -2.19
N ASN A 406 -11.62 -16.66 -0.94
CA ASN A 406 -12.84 -15.91 -0.63
C ASN A 406 -12.76 -14.48 -1.17
N LEU A 407 -13.82 -14.04 -1.82
CA LEU A 407 -13.92 -12.66 -2.32
C LEU A 407 -14.12 -11.68 -1.16
N ARG A 408 -13.26 -10.67 -1.10
CA ARG A 408 -13.36 -9.55 -0.13
C ARG A 408 -13.47 -8.23 -0.89
N ARG A 409 -14.50 -7.44 -0.57
CA ARG A 409 -14.59 -6.05 -1.04
C ARG A 409 -13.60 -5.19 -0.27
N ASP A 410 -12.74 -4.50 -1.02
CA ASP A 410 -11.73 -3.58 -0.50
C ASP A 410 -11.75 -2.29 -1.34
N PRO A 411 -12.74 -1.41 -1.10
CA PRO A 411 -12.91 -0.19 -1.87
C PRO A 411 -11.62 0.61 -1.98
N PHE A 412 -11.20 0.92 -3.22
CA PHE A 412 -9.97 1.68 -3.52
C PHE A 412 -8.69 1.11 -2.87
N ALA A 413 -8.71 -0.14 -2.39
CA ALA A 413 -7.69 -0.72 -1.51
C ALA A 413 -7.46 0.11 -0.22
N MET A 414 -8.46 0.88 0.21
CA MET A 414 -8.41 1.83 1.33
C MET A 414 -9.16 1.37 2.57
N LYS A 415 -9.87 0.23 2.53
CA LYS A 415 -10.72 -0.20 3.66
C LYS A 415 -10.00 -0.22 5.02
N PRO A 416 -8.75 -0.70 5.16
CA PRO A 416 -8.04 -0.66 6.45
C PRO A 416 -7.41 0.70 6.77
N PHE A 417 -7.49 1.68 5.87
CA PHE A 417 -6.67 2.89 5.90
C PHE A 417 -7.45 4.20 5.80
N CYS A 418 -8.77 4.16 5.62
CA CYS A 418 -9.60 5.34 5.63
C CYS A 418 -9.86 5.78 7.08
N GLY A 419 -9.47 7.00 7.44
CA GLY A 419 -9.56 7.55 8.80
C GLY A 419 -10.91 8.18 9.14
N TYR A 420 -11.97 7.90 8.38
CA TYR A 420 -13.31 8.41 8.57
C TYR A 420 -14.35 7.52 7.86
N ASN A 421 -15.62 7.90 7.86
CA ASN A 421 -16.66 7.12 7.20
C ASN A 421 -16.39 6.99 5.69
N MET A 422 -16.29 5.76 5.22
CA MET A 422 -15.93 5.48 3.84
C MET A 422 -16.98 5.91 2.82
N ALA A 423 -18.23 6.06 3.20
CA ALA A 423 -19.25 6.66 2.35
C ALA A 423 -18.91 8.13 1.98
N ASP A 424 -18.39 8.88 2.95
CA ASP A 424 -17.92 10.25 2.73
C ASP A 424 -16.63 10.28 1.91
N TYR A 425 -15.79 9.25 2.01
CA TYR A 425 -14.62 9.09 1.16
C TYR A 425 -15.03 8.88 -0.31
N PHE A 426 -16.08 8.11 -0.59
CA PHE A 426 -16.63 8.01 -1.94
C PHE A 426 -17.17 9.35 -2.44
N GLN A 427 -17.86 10.10 -1.57
CA GLN A 427 -18.33 11.44 -1.93
C GLN A 427 -17.18 12.41 -2.19
N HIS A 428 -16.07 12.30 -1.45
CA HIS A 428 -14.87 13.10 -1.68
C HIS A 428 -14.27 12.84 -3.06
N TRP A 429 -14.22 11.59 -3.54
CA TRP A 429 -13.82 11.26 -4.91
C TRP A 429 -14.73 11.90 -5.97
N PHE A 430 -16.05 11.91 -5.76
CA PHE A 430 -16.97 12.63 -6.66
C PHE A 430 -16.69 14.12 -6.68
N ASN A 431 -16.51 14.74 -5.52
CA ASN A 431 -16.23 16.17 -5.40
C ASN A 431 -14.90 16.55 -6.07
N MET A 432 -13.89 15.67 -6.00
CA MET A 432 -12.62 15.89 -6.70
C MET A 432 -12.79 15.85 -8.22
N GLY A 433 -13.59 14.94 -8.74
CA GLY A 433 -13.91 14.88 -10.17
C GLY A 433 -14.64 16.14 -10.68
N GLU A 434 -15.57 16.68 -9.89
CA GLU A 434 -16.24 17.95 -10.22
C GLU A 434 -15.25 19.12 -10.32
N LYS A 435 -14.29 19.19 -9.38
CA LYS A 435 -13.24 20.22 -9.39
C LYS A 435 -12.27 20.07 -10.56
N LEU A 436 -11.95 18.84 -10.94
CA LEU A 436 -11.04 18.54 -12.06
C LEU A 436 -11.70 18.75 -13.43
N GLY A 437 -13.00 18.50 -13.53
CA GLY A 437 -13.76 18.64 -14.78
C GLY A 437 -13.11 17.84 -15.93
N SER A 438 -12.86 18.52 -17.05
CA SER A 438 -12.25 17.91 -18.25
C SER A 438 -10.76 17.52 -18.07
N LYS A 439 -10.12 17.96 -16.98
CA LYS A 439 -8.73 17.62 -16.64
C LYS A 439 -8.59 16.40 -15.73
N ALA A 440 -9.71 15.75 -15.39
CA ALA A 440 -9.72 14.54 -14.60
C ALA A 440 -8.93 13.42 -15.31
N PRO A 441 -8.07 12.69 -14.58
CA PRO A 441 -7.40 11.50 -15.11
C PRO A 441 -8.41 10.46 -15.62
N ARG A 442 -8.02 9.66 -16.61
CA ARG A 442 -8.82 8.50 -17.01
C ARG A 442 -8.69 7.38 -15.98
N ILE A 443 -9.76 6.62 -15.81
CA ILE A 443 -9.81 5.54 -14.81
C ILE A 443 -9.99 4.21 -15.54
N PHE A 444 -9.13 3.24 -15.15
CA PHE A 444 -9.12 1.89 -15.67
C PHE A 444 -9.24 0.87 -14.55
N TYR A 445 -9.73 -0.31 -14.88
CA TYR A 445 -9.74 -1.46 -14.00
C TYR A 445 -8.98 -2.61 -14.65
N VAL A 446 -8.10 -3.31 -13.87
CA VAL A 446 -7.27 -4.40 -14.37
C VAL A 446 -7.41 -5.65 -13.50
N ASN A 447 -7.20 -6.81 -14.14
CA ASN A 447 -7.11 -8.08 -13.46
C ASN A 447 -5.99 -8.95 -14.09
N TRP A 448 -4.85 -8.99 -13.45
CA TRP A 448 -3.68 -9.81 -13.87
C TRP A 448 -3.82 -11.30 -13.54
N PHE A 449 -4.85 -11.71 -12.82
CA PHE A 449 -4.91 -12.99 -12.09
C PHE A 449 -5.99 -13.95 -12.62
N ARG A 450 -6.59 -13.65 -13.77
CA ARG A 450 -7.59 -14.55 -14.38
C ARG A 450 -6.95 -15.88 -14.72
N LYS A 451 -7.66 -16.98 -14.41
CA LYS A 451 -7.20 -18.34 -14.59
C LYS A 451 -8.05 -19.08 -15.61
N SER A 452 -7.42 -20.01 -16.31
CA SER A 452 -8.09 -21.00 -17.13
C SER A 452 -8.76 -22.08 -16.25
N GLN A 453 -9.56 -22.94 -16.86
CA GLN A 453 -10.25 -24.02 -16.15
C GLN A 453 -9.30 -25.01 -15.45
N ASP A 454 -8.06 -25.18 -15.94
CA ASP A 454 -7.01 -25.99 -15.32
C ASP A 454 -6.22 -25.24 -14.23
N GLY A 455 -6.66 -24.02 -13.87
CA GLY A 455 -6.10 -23.24 -12.76
C GLY A 455 -4.83 -22.44 -13.07
N LYS A 456 -4.37 -22.42 -14.33
CA LYS A 456 -3.20 -21.64 -14.76
C LYS A 456 -3.58 -20.18 -15.02
N PHE A 457 -2.64 -19.26 -14.76
CA PHE A 457 -2.83 -17.88 -15.13
C PHE A 457 -2.86 -17.72 -16.65
N LEU A 458 -3.87 -16.99 -17.14
CA LEU A 458 -4.03 -16.70 -18.56
C LEU A 458 -3.11 -15.58 -19.04
N TRP A 459 -2.73 -14.65 -18.13
CA TRP A 459 -1.83 -13.53 -18.40
C TRP A 459 -0.49 -13.75 -17.69
N PRO A 460 0.65 -13.53 -18.35
CA PRO A 460 1.97 -13.75 -17.74
C PRO A 460 2.28 -12.75 -16.61
N GLY A 461 1.70 -11.55 -16.66
CA GLY A 461 1.95 -10.54 -15.62
C GLY A 461 3.33 -9.87 -15.74
N PHE A 462 3.82 -9.33 -14.62
CA PHE A 462 5.14 -8.69 -14.50
C PHE A 462 5.42 -7.67 -15.62
N SER A 463 6.52 -7.85 -16.35
CA SER A 463 6.96 -6.97 -17.43
C SER A 463 5.92 -6.81 -18.55
N ASP A 464 5.12 -7.85 -18.81
CA ASP A 464 4.08 -7.83 -19.86
C ASP A 464 2.86 -7.00 -19.50
N ASN A 465 2.71 -6.59 -18.22
CA ASN A 465 1.74 -5.58 -17.84
C ASN A 465 1.96 -4.25 -18.57
N SER A 466 3.19 -3.97 -19.03
CA SER A 466 3.51 -2.79 -19.85
C SER A 466 2.69 -2.72 -21.14
N ARG A 467 2.27 -3.85 -21.70
CA ARG A 467 1.43 -3.94 -22.91
C ARG A 467 0.03 -3.36 -22.66
N VAL A 468 -0.50 -3.65 -21.49
CA VAL A 468 -1.79 -3.12 -21.03
C VAL A 468 -1.68 -1.63 -20.70
N LEU A 469 -0.60 -1.21 -20.03
CA LEU A 469 -0.32 0.21 -19.76
C LEU A 469 -0.13 1.02 -21.06
N LYS A 470 0.50 0.44 -22.08
CA LYS A 470 0.61 1.06 -23.42
C LYS A 470 -0.77 1.39 -23.96
N TRP A 471 -1.71 0.44 -23.97
CA TRP A 471 -3.08 0.68 -24.43
C TRP A 471 -3.76 1.82 -23.65
N MET A 472 -3.59 1.88 -22.31
CA MET A 472 -4.13 2.98 -21.51
C MET A 472 -3.55 4.34 -21.93
N CYS A 473 -2.24 4.42 -22.19
CA CYS A 473 -1.59 5.64 -22.68
C CYS A 473 -2.13 6.05 -24.07
N GLU A 474 -2.32 5.10 -24.98
CA GLU A 474 -2.91 5.33 -26.30
C GLU A 474 -4.37 5.78 -26.22
N ARG A 475 -5.12 5.28 -25.20
CA ARG A 475 -6.48 5.77 -24.89
C ARG A 475 -6.45 7.22 -24.40
N VAL A 476 -5.51 7.58 -23.51
CA VAL A 476 -5.33 8.98 -23.04
C VAL A 476 -5.05 9.91 -24.22
N ASP A 477 -4.26 9.46 -25.18
CA ASP A 477 -3.91 10.20 -26.39
C ASP A 477 -5.00 10.19 -27.48
N ASN A 478 -6.10 9.46 -27.28
CA ASN A 478 -7.13 9.20 -28.29
C ASN A 478 -6.59 8.58 -29.60
N LYS A 479 -5.49 7.82 -29.51
CA LYS A 479 -4.86 7.12 -30.64
C LYS A 479 -5.56 5.80 -30.99
N VAL A 480 -6.24 5.19 -30.02
CA VAL A 480 -6.96 3.92 -30.20
C VAL A 480 -8.41 4.06 -29.71
N ASN A 481 -9.31 3.34 -30.39
CA ASN A 481 -10.71 3.23 -29.99
C ASN A 481 -10.89 2.15 -28.92
N ALA A 482 -12.08 2.07 -28.34
CA ALA A 482 -12.46 1.00 -27.43
C ALA A 482 -13.89 0.56 -27.72
N GLU A 483 -14.18 -0.71 -27.45
CA GLU A 483 -15.50 -1.30 -27.62
C GLU A 483 -16.32 -1.15 -26.35
N LYS A 484 -17.59 -0.74 -26.52
CA LYS A 484 -18.52 -0.58 -25.41
C LYS A 484 -19.05 -1.95 -24.97
N SER A 485 -18.92 -2.25 -23.68
CA SER A 485 -19.49 -3.43 -23.04
C SER A 485 -20.40 -3.03 -21.87
N PRO A 486 -21.14 -3.93 -21.24
CA PRO A 486 -21.96 -3.58 -20.07
C PRO A 486 -21.17 -3.02 -18.86
N ILE A 487 -19.88 -3.35 -18.77
CA ILE A 487 -19.04 -3.04 -17.59
C ILE A 487 -18.05 -1.88 -17.81
N GLY A 488 -17.85 -1.43 -19.04
CA GLY A 488 -16.89 -0.40 -19.40
C GLY A 488 -16.46 -0.48 -20.87
N LEU A 489 -15.40 0.24 -21.20
CA LEU A 489 -14.81 0.27 -22.54
C LEU A 489 -13.65 -0.72 -22.61
N LEU A 490 -13.71 -1.72 -23.46
CA LEU A 490 -12.68 -2.75 -23.63
C LEU A 490 -11.81 -2.48 -24.85
N PRO A 491 -10.52 -2.90 -24.85
CA PRO A 491 -9.75 -2.98 -26.08
C PRO A 491 -10.33 -4.07 -26.99
N ARG A 492 -10.17 -3.89 -28.30
CA ARG A 492 -10.26 -5.02 -29.23
C ARG A 492 -9.04 -5.91 -29.04
N GLU A 493 -9.14 -7.19 -29.38
CA GLU A 493 -8.03 -8.14 -29.25
C GLU A 493 -6.75 -7.62 -29.93
N ALA A 494 -6.87 -6.99 -31.10
CA ALA A 494 -5.76 -6.43 -31.86
C ALA A 494 -5.15 -5.14 -31.26
N ASP A 495 -5.78 -4.52 -30.29
CA ASP A 495 -5.31 -3.25 -29.69
C ASP A 495 -4.26 -3.48 -28.58
N ILE A 496 -4.12 -4.72 -28.08
CA ILE A 496 -3.08 -5.09 -27.12
C ILE A 496 -1.85 -5.60 -27.90
N ASP A 497 -0.72 -4.94 -27.71
CA ASP A 497 0.53 -5.30 -28.39
C ASP A 497 1.09 -6.63 -27.86
N LEU A 498 0.88 -7.70 -28.61
CA LEU A 498 1.36 -9.05 -28.29
C LEU A 498 2.69 -9.40 -28.99
N THR A 499 3.36 -8.44 -29.62
CA THR A 499 4.63 -8.68 -30.33
C THR A 499 5.67 -9.33 -29.40
N GLY A 500 6.17 -10.50 -29.81
CA GLY A 500 7.16 -11.26 -29.03
C GLY A 500 6.59 -12.02 -27.82
N LEU A 501 5.28 -11.98 -27.61
CA LEU A 501 4.60 -12.72 -26.55
C LEU A 501 3.77 -13.87 -27.16
N ASN A 502 4.04 -15.09 -26.72
CA ASN A 502 3.33 -16.26 -27.21
C ASN A 502 2.15 -16.59 -26.25
N ILE A 503 0.99 -15.97 -26.53
CA ILE A 503 -0.27 -16.28 -25.85
C ILE A 503 -1.22 -16.92 -26.88
N PRO A 504 -1.84 -18.06 -26.59
CA PRO A 504 -2.88 -18.65 -27.42
C PRO A 504 -4.06 -17.67 -27.62
N SER A 505 -4.61 -17.61 -28.84
CA SER A 505 -5.74 -16.73 -29.16
C SER A 505 -6.96 -17.01 -28.27
N GLU A 506 -7.19 -18.27 -27.90
CA GLU A 506 -8.28 -18.65 -26.97
C GLU A 506 -8.08 -17.99 -25.58
N ASN A 507 -6.85 -17.95 -25.08
CA ASN A 507 -6.54 -17.31 -23.80
C ASN A 507 -6.82 -15.80 -23.86
N MET A 508 -6.47 -15.13 -24.97
CA MET A 508 -6.79 -13.70 -25.14
C MET A 508 -8.29 -13.45 -25.21
N LYS A 509 -9.05 -14.30 -25.90
CA LYS A 509 -10.52 -14.22 -25.92
C LYS A 509 -11.09 -14.38 -24.52
N GLU A 510 -10.63 -15.38 -23.77
CA GLU A 510 -11.07 -15.59 -22.39
C GLU A 510 -10.69 -14.41 -21.49
N LEU A 511 -9.47 -13.85 -21.61
CA LEU A 511 -9.01 -12.67 -20.87
C LEU A 511 -9.88 -11.43 -21.08
N MET A 512 -10.46 -11.26 -22.29
CA MET A 512 -11.30 -10.11 -22.64
C MET A 512 -12.79 -10.39 -22.49
N GLN A 513 -13.18 -11.63 -22.21
CA GLN A 513 -14.58 -12.03 -22.14
C GLN A 513 -15.30 -11.36 -20.97
N VAL A 514 -16.49 -10.83 -21.26
CA VAL A 514 -17.47 -10.34 -20.28
C VAL A 514 -18.64 -11.30 -20.26
N ASP A 515 -18.67 -12.22 -19.31
CA ASP A 515 -19.78 -13.15 -19.13
C ASP A 515 -20.92 -12.47 -18.37
N LEU A 516 -22.06 -12.28 -19.04
CA LEU A 516 -23.21 -11.59 -18.48
C LEU A 516 -23.82 -12.31 -17.27
N LYS A 517 -23.77 -13.66 -17.27
CA LYS A 517 -24.33 -14.46 -16.19
C LYS A 517 -23.49 -14.30 -14.91
N GLU A 518 -22.17 -14.36 -15.05
CA GLU A 518 -21.24 -14.16 -13.94
C GLU A 518 -21.35 -12.73 -13.39
N TRP A 519 -21.42 -11.72 -14.26
CA TRP A 519 -21.59 -10.32 -13.83
C TRP A 519 -22.93 -10.06 -13.16
N ARG A 520 -24.01 -10.70 -13.60
CA ARG A 520 -25.30 -10.62 -12.87
C ARG A 520 -25.19 -11.19 -11.47
N ALA A 521 -24.41 -12.24 -11.28
CA ALA A 521 -24.17 -12.83 -9.96
C ALA A 521 -23.37 -11.92 -9.00
N GLU A 522 -22.61 -10.95 -9.51
CA GLU A 522 -21.91 -9.93 -8.70
C GLU A 522 -22.90 -8.88 -8.10
N ILE A 523 -24.05 -8.63 -8.73
CA ILE A 523 -24.98 -7.57 -8.30
C ILE A 523 -25.46 -7.71 -6.86
N PRO A 524 -25.91 -8.90 -6.39
CA PRO A 524 -26.30 -9.08 -4.98
C PRO A 524 -25.18 -8.77 -3.99
N ASP A 525 -23.96 -9.18 -4.28
CA ASP A 525 -22.81 -8.94 -3.41
C ASP A 525 -22.45 -7.45 -3.35
N ILE A 526 -22.48 -6.73 -4.49
CA ILE A 526 -22.31 -5.27 -4.52
C ILE A 526 -23.43 -4.57 -3.72
N LYS A 527 -24.69 -5.01 -3.85
CA LYS A 527 -25.80 -4.48 -3.05
C LYS A 527 -25.56 -4.66 -1.55
N ASN A 528 -25.15 -5.85 -1.13
CA ASN A 528 -24.85 -6.15 0.26
C ASN A 528 -23.71 -5.28 0.78
N HIS A 529 -22.63 -5.12 -0.02
CA HIS A 529 -21.53 -4.23 0.31
C HIS A 529 -22.02 -2.78 0.49
N PHE A 530 -22.79 -2.25 -0.43
CA PHE A 530 -23.31 -0.89 -0.34
C PHE A 530 -24.30 -0.69 0.81
N ALA A 531 -25.08 -1.72 1.16
CA ALA A 531 -26.01 -1.68 2.28
C ALA A 531 -25.30 -1.42 3.63
N THR A 532 -24.02 -1.81 3.76
CA THR A 532 -23.24 -1.57 4.98
C THR A 532 -23.05 -0.09 5.30
N PHE A 533 -23.14 0.80 4.30
CA PHE A 533 -23.00 2.26 4.45
C PHE A 533 -24.32 2.99 4.74
N GLY A 534 -25.44 2.27 4.69
CA GLY A 534 -26.76 2.82 5.03
C GLY A 534 -27.13 4.06 4.21
N ASN A 535 -27.70 5.04 4.89
CA ASN A 535 -28.17 6.29 4.24
C ASN A 535 -27.04 7.24 3.84
N ARG A 536 -25.80 7.02 4.33
CA ARG A 536 -24.65 7.85 3.94
C ARG A 536 -24.07 7.47 2.56
N LEU A 537 -24.43 6.30 2.00
CA LEU A 537 -23.99 5.91 0.67
C LEU A 537 -24.40 6.97 -0.36
N PRO A 538 -23.46 7.54 -1.15
CA PRO A 538 -23.80 8.51 -2.18
C PRO A 538 -24.82 7.99 -3.19
N GLU A 539 -25.86 8.77 -3.51
CA GLU A 539 -26.90 8.40 -4.48
C GLU A 539 -26.31 8.10 -5.87
N ARG A 540 -25.19 8.74 -6.23
CA ARG A 540 -24.46 8.47 -7.46
C ARG A 540 -24.00 7.01 -7.56
N LEU A 541 -23.54 6.38 -6.47
CA LEU A 541 -23.17 4.96 -6.46
C LEU A 541 -24.39 4.06 -6.64
N LYS A 542 -25.51 4.39 -5.99
CA LYS A 542 -26.78 3.66 -6.18
C LYS A 542 -27.25 3.74 -7.63
N LYS A 543 -27.11 4.92 -8.25
CA LYS A 543 -27.43 5.14 -9.67
C LYS A 543 -26.52 4.28 -10.56
N GLN A 544 -25.21 4.28 -10.34
CA GLN A 544 -24.26 3.47 -11.11
C GLN A 544 -24.56 1.97 -11.01
N LEU A 545 -24.96 1.49 -9.84
CA LEU A 545 -25.36 0.08 -9.67
C LEU A 545 -26.65 -0.26 -10.46
N LYS A 546 -27.64 0.64 -10.45
CA LYS A 546 -28.87 0.47 -11.27
C LYS A 546 -28.54 0.46 -12.77
N GLU A 547 -27.66 1.36 -13.21
CA GLU A 547 -27.21 1.41 -14.61
C GLU A 547 -26.44 0.15 -15.01
N LEU A 548 -25.57 -0.39 -14.13
CA LEU A 548 -24.89 -1.66 -14.38
C LEU A 548 -25.90 -2.79 -14.52
N ALA A 549 -26.86 -2.91 -13.59
CA ALA A 549 -27.91 -3.93 -13.67
C ALA A 549 -28.71 -3.83 -14.96
N ALA A 550 -29.07 -2.61 -15.39
CA ALA A 550 -29.81 -2.39 -16.65
C ALA A 550 -28.99 -2.76 -17.91
N ARG A 551 -27.66 -2.52 -17.90
CA ARG A 551 -26.78 -2.90 -19.01
C ARG A 551 -26.54 -4.42 -19.09
N LEU A 552 -26.69 -5.11 -17.98
CA LEU A 552 -26.56 -6.58 -17.93
C LEU A 552 -27.85 -7.32 -18.28
N GLY A 553 -29.01 -6.65 -18.33
CA GLY A 553 -30.34 -7.17 -18.71
C GLY A 553 -31.07 -7.77 -17.52
#